data_b6a1a5f740a509e828b183f3823e0d36
#
_entry.id   b6a1a5f740a509e828b183f3823e0d36
#
_cell.length_a   1.000
_cell.length_b   1.000
_cell.length_c   1.000
_cell.angle_alpha   90.00
_cell.angle_beta   90.00
_cell.angle_gamma   90.00
#
_symmetry.space_group_name_H-M   'P 1'
#
loop_
_entity.id
_entity.type
_entity.pdbx_description
1 polymer ?
#
loop_
_entity_poly.entity_id
_entity_poly.type
_entity_poly.pdbx_seq_one_letter_code
_entity_poly.pdbx_strand_id
1 'polypeptide(L)'
;TITAGDLTVTAGNIDVVAGTLDVQDGGAITQVTNKGNGVSLSTYSGQITTTNAALAAGVEVTFIVTNTLVAINDVVIVNVQSGGTPGEYMAAVTTVANGSFHITLTNLSGSSASDAVILNFVVIKGAAS
;
A
#
# COMPACT_ATOMS: atom_id res chain seq x y z
N THR A 1 -1.90 -9.31 28.47
CA THR A 1 -0.99 -9.41 27.30
C THR A 1 -1.06 -10.81 26.73
N ILE A 2 -1.31 -10.93 25.42
CA ILE A 2 -1.20 -12.20 24.69
C ILE A 2 0.19 -12.20 24.07
N THR A 3 1.07 -13.09 24.54
CA THR A 3 2.47 -13.14 24.10
C THR A 3 2.69 -14.14 22.95
N ALA A 4 1.75 -15.03 22.71
CA ALA A 4 1.75 -15.98 21.60
C ALA A 4 0.33 -16.47 21.33
N GLY A 5 0.02 -16.77 20.09
CA GLY A 5 -1.28 -17.23 19.64
C GLY A 5 -2.20 -16.11 19.18
N ASP A 6 -3.40 -16.49 18.78
CA ASP A 6 -4.40 -15.56 18.24
C ASP A 6 -5.38 -15.10 19.31
N LEU A 7 -5.84 -13.85 19.23
CA LEU A 7 -7.01 -13.39 19.93
C LEU A 7 -8.25 -13.71 19.09
N THR A 8 -9.08 -14.63 19.56
CA THR A 8 -10.37 -14.94 18.93
C THR A 8 -11.50 -14.33 19.73
N VAL A 9 -12.27 -13.45 19.14
CA VAL A 9 -13.50 -12.91 19.72
C VAL A 9 -14.68 -13.58 19.03
N THR A 10 -15.34 -14.51 19.74
CA THR A 10 -16.44 -15.30 19.17
C THR A 10 -17.79 -14.60 19.22
N ALA A 11 -17.92 -13.57 20.05
CA ALA A 11 -19.12 -12.73 20.12
C ALA A 11 -18.74 -11.35 20.68
N GLY A 12 -19.37 -10.31 20.20
CA GLY A 12 -19.10 -8.93 20.61
C GLY A 12 -18.06 -8.22 19.74
N ASN A 13 -17.60 -7.08 20.22
CA ASN A 13 -16.68 -6.21 19.49
C ASN A 13 -15.31 -6.20 20.19
N ILE A 14 -14.26 -5.87 19.41
CA ILE A 14 -13.00 -5.42 19.97
C ILE A 14 -13.08 -3.90 20.07
N ASP A 15 -13.09 -3.38 21.30
CA ASP A 15 -13.08 -1.94 21.58
C ASP A 15 -11.71 -1.53 22.12
N VAL A 16 -11.01 -0.67 21.37
CA VAL A 16 -9.75 -0.08 21.79
C VAL A 16 -10.06 1.25 22.46
N VAL A 17 -10.36 1.23 23.76
CA VAL A 17 -10.81 2.40 24.54
C VAL A 17 -9.69 3.44 24.72
N ALA A 18 -8.45 3.00 24.81
CA ALA A 18 -7.28 3.88 24.88
C ALA A 18 -6.10 3.21 24.16
N GLY A 19 -5.43 3.98 23.31
CA GLY A 19 -4.33 3.49 22.49
C GLY A 19 -4.71 3.40 21.00
N THR A 20 -3.94 2.65 20.24
CA THR A 20 -4.07 2.53 18.78
C THR A 20 -4.15 1.06 18.38
N LEU A 21 -4.84 0.77 17.28
CA LEU A 21 -4.68 -0.50 16.57
C LEU A 21 -3.42 -0.38 15.70
N ASP A 22 -2.38 -1.13 16.04
CA ASP A 22 -1.14 -1.17 15.28
C ASP A 22 -1.07 -2.44 14.43
N VAL A 23 -0.89 -2.27 13.12
CA VAL A 23 -0.62 -3.37 12.20
C VAL A 23 0.89 -3.51 12.09
N GLN A 24 1.42 -4.52 12.77
CA GLN A 24 2.84 -4.74 12.97
C GLN A 24 3.65 -4.91 11.68
N ASP A 25 4.96 -4.70 11.86
CA ASP A 25 6.05 -4.99 10.93
C ASP A 25 5.93 -4.26 9.60
N GLY A 26 5.88 -2.94 9.70
CA GLY A 26 6.08 -2.07 8.58
C GLY A 26 7.51 -2.17 8.04
N GLY A 27 7.67 -1.95 6.77
CA GLY A 27 8.95 -1.81 6.11
C GLY A 27 8.91 -0.63 5.15
N ALA A 28 10.03 -0.30 4.56
CA ALA A 28 10.12 0.73 3.54
C ALA A 28 10.95 0.24 2.36
N ILE A 29 10.52 0.60 1.16
CA ILE A 29 11.25 0.30 -0.08
C ILE A 29 11.15 1.47 -1.04
N THR A 30 12.18 1.65 -1.85
CA THR A 30 12.22 2.67 -2.89
C THR A 30 12.29 2.00 -4.26
N GLN A 31 11.46 2.44 -5.20
CA GLN A 31 11.56 2.04 -6.59
C GLN A 31 12.88 2.51 -7.19
N VAL A 32 13.40 1.72 -8.12
CA VAL A 32 14.55 2.08 -8.95
C VAL A 32 14.09 2.27 -10.40
N THR A 33 14.82 3.04 -11.18
CA THR A 33 14.64 3.25 -12.63
C THR A 33 13.41 4.07 -13.03
N ASN A 34 12.18 3.61 -12.79
CA ASN A 34 10.96 4.34 -13.19
C ASN A 34 9.76 3.97 -12.29
N LYS A 35 8.66 4.72 -12.42
CA LYS A 35 7.45 4.53 -11.60
C LYS A 35 6.69 3.22 -11.88
N GLY A 36 6.97 2.56 -13.00
CA GLY A 36 6.37 1.25 -13.33
C GLY A 36 7.15 0.04 -12.81
N ASN A 37 8.32 0.26 -12.21
CA ASN A 37 9.11 -0.84 -11.65
C ASN A 37 8.44 -1.45 -10.43
N GLY A 38 8.31 -2.79 -10.43
CA GLY A 38 7.85 -3.55 -9.29
C GLY A 38 8.80 -3.45 -8.09
N VAL A 39 8.26 -3.69 -6.91
CA VAL A 39 9.01 -3.75 -5.65
C VAL A 39 8.64 -5.02 -4.88
N SER A 40 9.50 -5.44 -3.95
CA SER A 40 9.23 -6.57 -3.06
C SER A 40 9.31 -6.12 -1.62
N LEU A 41 8.20 -6.24 -0.89
CA LEU A 41 8.10 -5.90 0.53
C LEU A 41 7.04 -6.79 1.18
N SER A 42 7.48 -7.86 1.86
CA SER A 42 6.59 -8.87 2.47
C SER A 42 6.29 -8.49 3.92
N THR A 43 5.40 -7.53 4.09
CA THR A 43 4.94 -7.00 5.38
C THR A 43 3.42 -6.75 5.34
N TYR A 44 2.77 -6.68 6.50
CA TYR A 44 1.34 -6.34 6.57
C TYR A 44 1.07 -4.84 6.42
N SER A 45 2.06 -4.01 6.66
CA SER A 45 2.02 -2.58 6.37
C SER A 45 3.36 -2.13 5.82
N GLY A 46 3.39 -1.04 5.09
CA GLY A 46 4.67 -0.59 4.56
C GLY A 46 4.60 0.75 3.83
N GLN A 47 5.79 1.23 3.51
CA GLN A 47 5.98 2.47 2.78
C GLN A 47 6.74 2.21 1.49
N ILE A 48 6.24 2.74 0.39
CA ILE A 48 6.87 2.65 -0.92
C ILE A 48 7.17 4.07 -1.40
N THR A 49 8.43 4.37 -1.67
CA THR A 49 8.82 5.63 -2.32
C THR A 49 8.99 5.37 -3.81
N THR A 50 8.22 6.03 -4.64
CA THR A 50 8.38 5.92 -6.10
C THR A 50 9.63 6.66 -6.57
N THR A 51 10.08 6.36 -7.79
CA THR A 51 11.12 7.19 -8.42
C THR A 51 10.58 8.60 -8.71
N ASN A 52 11.48 9.53 -8.95
CA ASN A 52 11.16 10.87 -9.44
C ASN A 52 11.04 10.95 -10.99
N ALA A 53 10.92 9.80 -11.67
CA ALA A 53 10.68 9.79 -13.12
C ALA A 53 9.38 10.51 -13.45
N ALA A 54 9.38 11.23 -14.57
CA ALA A 54 8.22 12.01 -14.99
C ALA A 54 7.00 11.11 -15.27
N LEU A 55 5.83 11.58 -14.84
CA LEU A 55 4.53 11.03 -15.19
C LEU A 55 3.73 12.16 -15.84
N ALA A 56 3.34 11.98 -17.10
CA ALA A 56 2.65 13.02 -17.85
C ALA A 56 1.27 13.36 -17.28
N ALA A 57 0.74 14.52 -17.64
CA ALA A 57 -0.58 14.98 -17.20
C ALA A 57 -1.67 13.96 -17.54
N GLY A 58 -2.48 13.58 -16.56
CA GLY A 58 -3.59 12.65 -16.72
C GLY A 58 -3.19 11.20 -16.99
N VAL A 59 -1.90 10.87 -16.93
CA VAL A 59 -1.40 9.51 -17.19
C VAL A 59 -1.34 8.71 -15.89
N GLU A 60 -1.64 7.43 -15.99
CA GLU A 60 -1.49 6.46 -14.92
C GLU A 60 -0.34 5.48 -15.20
N VAL A 61 0.25 4.97 -14.14
CA VAL A 61 1.25 3.91 -14.19
C VAL A 61 0.93 2.87 -13.12
N THR A 62 1.01 1.60 -13.49
CA THR A 62 0.77 0.48 -12.59
C THR A 62 2.07 -0.27 -12.34
N PHE A 63 2.32 -0.63 -11.08
CA PHE A 63 3.44 -1.48 -10.70
C PHE A 63 3.01 -2.58 -9.73
N ILE A 64 3.79 -3.67 -9.70
CA ILE A 64 3.54 -4.83 -8.86
C ILE A 64 4.27 -4.67 -7.53
N VAL A 65 3.58 -4.94 -6.44
CA VAL A 65 4.19 -5.16 -5.13
C VAL A 65 4.16 -6.66 -4.84
N THR A 66 5.32 -7.29 -4.87
CA THR A 66 5.47 -8.68 -4.43
C THR A 66 5.46 -8.71 -2.91
N ASN A 67 4.48 -9.42 -2.34
CA ASN A 67 4.28 -9.52 -0.90
C ASN A 67 3.76 -10.92 -0.58
N THR A 68 4.61 -11.78 -0.04
CA THR A 68 4.31 -13.20 0.22
C THR A 68 3.23 -13.41 1.29
N LEU A 69 2.87 -12.37 2.05
CA LEU A 69 1.84 -12.43 3.08
C LEU A 69 0.42 -12.15 2.54
N VAL A 70 0.32 -11.68 1.29
CA VAL A 70 -0.96 -11.36 0.66
C VAL A 70 -1.59 -12.61 0.06
N ALA A 71 -2.88 -12.77 0.29
CA ALA A 71 -3.74 -13.76 -0.35
C ALA A 71 -4.82 -13.06 -1.19
N ILE A 72 -5.38 -13.78 -2.15
CA ILE A 72 -6.34 -13.21 -3.13
C ILE A 72 -7.60 -12.60 -2.49
N ASN A 73 -8.00 -13.05 -1.30
CA ASN A 73 -9.17 -12.56 -0.59
C ASN A 73 -8.85 -11.43 0.41
N ASP A 74 -7.59 -11.00 0.51
CA ASP A 74 -7.21 -9.91 1.42
C ASP A 74 -7.66 -8.56 0.88
N VAL A 75 -7.86 -7.63 1.81
CA VAL A 75 -8.10 -6.22 1.49
C VAL A 75 -6.79 -5.47 1.65
N VAL A 76 -6.32 -4.87 0.57
CA VAL A 76 -5.12 -4.03 0.59
C VAL A 76 -5.51 -2.59 0.31
N ILE A 77 -5.14 -1.71 1.22
CA ILE A 77 -5.43 -0.28 1.12
C ILE A 77 -4.11 0.46 0.91
N VAL A 78 -4.11 1.42 0.00
CA VAL A 78 -2.99 2.33 -0.25
C VAL A 78 -3.45 3.77 -0.19
N ASN A 79 -2.61 4.65 0.32
CA ASN A 79 -2.81 6.09 0.23
C ASN A 79 -1.50 6.80 -0.13
N VAL A 80 -1.64 7.98 -0.73
CA VAL A 80 -0.53 8.92 -0.91
C VAL A 80 -0.25 9.60 0.43
N GLN A 81 0.95 9.42 0.96
CA GLN A 81 1.40 10.10 2.17
C GLN A 81 1.93 11.49 1.85
N SER A 82 2.77 11.59 0.82
CA SER A 82 3.41 12.84 0.40
C SER A 82 4.02 12.69 -1.00
N GLY A 83 4.55 13.78 -1.52
CA GLY A 83 5.16 13.87 -2.84
C GLY A 83 4.32 14.71 -3.79
N GLY A 84 4.96 15.68 -4.43
CA GLY A 84 4.28 16.65 -5.28
C GLY A 84 3.38 17.64 -4.52
N THR A 85 2.55 18.31 -5.25
CA THR A 85 1.52 19.22 -4.70
C THR A 85 0.35 18.40 -4.15
N PRO A 86 -0.23 18.76 -2.99
CA PRO A 86 -1.40 18.06 -2.45
C PRO A 86 -2.52 17.96 -3.49
N GLY A 87 -3.03 16.75 -3.72
CA GLY A 87 -4.05 16.45 -4.73
C GLY A 87 -3.53 16.20 -6.14
N GLU A 88 -2.24 16.30 -6.36
CA GLU A 88 -1.62 16.07 -7.67
C GLU A 88 -1.63 14.58 -8.05
N TYR A 89 -1.49 13.69 -7.10
CA TYR A 89 -1.47 12.26 -7.32
C TYR A 89 -2.60 11.54 -6.60
N MET A 90 -3.09 10.46 -7.23
CA MET A 90 -3.96 9.48 -6.62
C MET A 90 -3.35 8.09 -6.76
N ALA A 91 -3.48 7.28 -5.74
CA ALA A 91 -3.05 5.88 -5.76
C ALA A 91 -4.21 4.96 -5.36
N ALA A 92 -4.31 3.82 -6.01
CA ALA A 92 -5.28 2.79 -5.70
C ALA A 92 -4.67 1.40 -5.88
N VAL A 93 -5.12 0.45 -5.07
CA VAL A 93 -4.87 -0.97 -5.33
C VAL A 93 -5.86 -1.43 -6.40
N THR A 94 -5.34 -1.92 -7.51
CA THR A 94 -6.15 -2.29 -8.69
C THR A 94 -6.24 -3.79 -8.92
N THR A 95 -5.39 -4.57 -8.28
CA THR A 95 -5.42 -6.05 -8.33
C THR A 95 -4.84 -6.62 -7.04
N VAL A 96 -5.44 -7.68 -6.52
CA VAL A 96 -4.90 -8.49 -5.42
C VAL A 96 -4.83 -9.94 -5.88
N ALA A 97 -3.71 -10.58 -5.66
CA ALA A 97 -3.46 -11.99 -5.99
C ALA A 97 -2.68 -12.67 -4.87
N ASN A 98 -2.57 -13.99 -4.91
CA ASN A 98 -1.70 -14.70 -3.97
C ASN A 98 -0.24 -14.26 -4.18
N GLY A 99 0.37 -13.71 -3.14
CA GLY A 99 1.77 -13.27 -3.14
C GLY A 99 2.04 -11.90 -3.77
N SER A 100 1.01 -11.13 -4.18
CA SER A 100 1.23 -9.81 -4.77
C SER A 100 -0.04 -8.95 -4.83
N PHE A 101 0.16 -7.66 -5.01
CA PHE A 101 -0.91 -6.72 -5.39
C PHE A 101 -0.36 -5.65 -6.34
N HIS A 102 -1.23 -5.01 -7.08
CA HIS A 102 -0.87 -3.92 -7.99
C HIS A 102 -1.32 -2.58 -7.42
N ILE A 103 -0.45 -1.59 -7.53
CA ILE A 103 -0.79 -0.19 -7.26
C ILE A 103 -0.78 0.56 -8.58
N THR A 104 -1.86 1.29 -8.84
CA THR A 104 -1.93 2.26 -9.94
C THR A 104 -1.81 3.66 -9.35
N LEU A 105 -0.83 4.41 -9.83
CA LEU A 105 -0.58 5.81 -9.49
C LEU A 105 -0.98 6.67 -10.68
N THR A 106 -1.80 7.67 -10.46
CA THR A 106 -2.29 8.60 -11.49
C THR A 106 -1.83 10.02 -11.19
N ASN A 107 -1.29 10.71 -12.20
CA ASN A 107 -1.07 12.14 -12.14
C ASN A 107 -2.36 12.86 -12.55
N LEU A 108 -3.03 13.49 -11.59
CA LEU A 108 -4.29 14.22 -11.78
C LEU A 108 -4.07 15.68 -12.22
N SER A 109 -2.81 16.16 -12.21
CA SER A 109 -2.51 17.53 -12.57
C SER A 109 -2.60 17.78 -14.09
N GLY A 110 -2.65 19.02 -14.48
CA GLY A 110 -2.65 19.45 -15.88
C GLY A 110 -1.28 19.48 -16.54
N SER A 111 -0.23 19.03 -15.85
CA SER A 111 1.15 19.05 -16.36
C SER A 111 1.91 17.79 -15.98
N SER A 112 3.04 17.54 -16.64
CA SER A 112 3.95 16.46 -16.27
C SER A 112 4.59 16.77 -14.92
N ALA A 113 4.64 15.77 -14.05
CA ALA A 113 5.21 15.88 -12.72
C ALA A 113 6.29 14.83 -12.49
N SER A 114 7.35 15.22 -11.77
CA SER A 114 8.56 14.40 -11.54
C SER A 114 8.89 14.29 -10.06
N ASP A 115 7.91 13.86 -9.27
CA ASP A 115 8.06 13.75 -7.82
C ASP A 115 8.30 12.30 -7.39
N ALA A 116 9.08 12.14 -6.33
CA ALA A 116 9.15 10.89 -5.59
C ALA A 116 7.94 10.83 -4.64
N VAL A 117 6.90 10.11 -5.05
CA VAL A 117 5.67 9.97 -4.27
C VAL A 117 5.85 8.89 -3.22
N ILE A 118 5.48 9.20 -1.98
CA ILE A 118 5.52 8.25 -0.87
C ILE A 118 4.10 7.71 -0.66
N LEU A 119 4.00 6.39 -0.73
CA LEU A 119 2.77 5.63 -0.58
C LEU A 119 2.84 4.78 0.69
N ASN A 120 1.78 4.78 1.49
CA ASN A 120 1.61 3.84 2.59
C ASN A 120 0.57 2.80 2.21
N PHE A 121 0.81 1.54 2.56
CA PHE A 121 -0.17 0.48 2.40
C PHE A 121 -0.38 -0.32 3.68
N VAL A 122 -1.54 -0.97 3.78
CA VAL A 122 -1.87 -1.93 4.81
C VAL A 122 -2.62 -3.12 4.20
N VAL A 123 -2.30 -4.32 4.68
CA VAL A 123 -2.97 -5.57 4.31
C VAL A 123 -3.86 -6.00 5.46
N ILE A 124 -5.15 -6.11 5.19
CA ILE A 124 -6.15 -6.65 6.13
C ILE A 124 -6.53 -8.03 5.64
N LYS A 125 -6.36 -9.04 6.49
CA LYS A 125 -6.66 -10.43 6.11
C LYS A 125 -8.14 -10.61 5.84
N GLY A 126 -8.44 -11.06 4.64
CA GLY A 126 -9.79 -11.38 4.21
C GLY A 126 -10.24 -12.75 4.71
N ALA A 127 -11.56 -12.97 4.67
CA ALA A 127 -12.11 -14.28 5.00
C ALA A 127 -11.69 -15.30 3.94
N ALA A 128 -11.20 -16.45 4.37
CA ALA A 128 -11.04 -17.60 3.50
C ALA A 128 -12.42 -18.06 3.00
N SER A 129 -12.54 -18.22 1.72
CA SER A 129 -13.75 -18.79 1.11
C SER A 129 -13.70 -20.32 1.11
#